data_6e3a410bba10bc2c9e92be75c31aeb28
#
_entry.id   6e3a410bba10bc2c9e92be75c31aeb28
#
_cell.length_a   1.000
_cell.length_b   1.000
_cell.length_c   1.000
_cell.angle_alpha   90.00
_cell.angle_beta   90.00
_cell.angle_gamma   90.00
#
_symmetry.space_group_name_H-M   'P 1'
#
loop_
_entity.id
_entity.type
_entity.pdbx_description
1 polymer ?
#
loop_
_entity_poly.entity_id
_entity_poly.type
_entity_poly.pdbx_seq_one_letter_code
_entity_poly.pdbx_strand_id
1 'polypeptide(L)'
;MRCTAPRVLCSAALAVPALASPAAAAAAEIVGRDASNVRLSADDKGRAYVSFVEGKRPRHVFASGAINARQPTTTVRQVKFKIDYSGGRGEWKRFKNTCKPYDGPPLASFVAACKASDGSYWALQSWQRMLPNVGYLPWLPIQRARELRVSHWRGPLAKLEVYQGWVYGGRFEEIFGRATYMGQAIHGYHTGRGGVPLDSYGRLIYVDTFNSQYGRGWRRENSFVAHNPSGMFCYGFYPYATYPGYPQRRKDKLIGTGERYRLTVSGPGVTPDVSWVGSGLGAYDPANAAHAARQSDAHAKVREMAAAYGDQQCGHH
;
A
#
# COMPACT_ATOMS: atom_id res chain seq x y z
N MET A 1 -48.70 58.69 22.66
CA MET A 1 -48.78 57.21 22.87
C MET A 1 -47.76 56.57 21.92
N ARG A 2 -46.65 56.05 22.44
CA ARG A 2 -45.60 55.35 21.65
C ARG A 2 -45.68 53.87 21.97
N CYS A 3 -46.04 53.05 20.97
CA CYS A 3 -45.96 51.60 21.09
C CYS A 3 -44.59 51.11 20.65
N THR A 4 -43.84 50.51 21.55
CA THR A 4 -42.58 49.80 21.34
C THR A 4 -42.88 48.31 21.12
N ALA A 5 -42.55 47.78 19.96
CA ALA A 5 -42.63 46.33 19.67
C ALA A 5 -41.32 45.62 20.02
N PRO A 6 -41.35 44.40 20.59
CA PRO A 6 -40.13 43.64 20.90
C PRO A 6 -39.63 42.90 19.64
N ARG A 7 -38.31 42.96 19.41
CA ARG A 7 -37.61 42.18 18.40
C ARG A 7 -37.41 40.72 18.90
N VAL A 8 -38.02 39.80 18.23
CA VAL A 8 -37.78 38.36 18.39
C VAL A 8 -36.53 37.99 17.56
N LEU A 9 -35.47 37.61 18.21
CA LEU A 9 -34.26 37.07 17.59
C LEU A 9 -34.49 35.57 17.34
N CYS A 10 -34.74 35.20 16.09
CA CYS A 10 -34.70 33.76 15.66
C CYS A 10 -33.24 33.36 15.47
N SER A 11 -32.72 32.58 16.39
CA SER A 11 -31.44 31.89 16.25
C SER A 11 -31.63 30.68 15.33
N ALA A 12 -31.23 30.79 14.07
CA ALA A 12 -31.15 29.68 13.15
C ALA A 12 -29.92 28.82 13.52
N ALA A 13 -30.14 27.68 14.11
CA ALA A 13 -29.11 26.66 14.31
C ALA A 13 -28.75 26.03 12.97
N LEU A 14 -27.59 26.39 12.44
CA LEU A 14 -27.01 25.73 11.27
C LEU A 14 -26.55 24.32 11.69
N ALA A 15 -27.33 23.30 11.36
CA ALA A 15 -26.91 21.92 11.45
C ALA A 15 -25.89 21.67 10.34
N VAL A 16 -24.60 21.57 10.71
CA VAL A 16 -23.53 21.14 9.82
C VAL A 16 -23.68 19.64 9.63
N PRO A 17 -23.97 19.15 8.41
CA PRO A 17 -23.99 17.72 8.17
C PRO A 17 -22.57 17.19 8.35
N ALA A 18 -22.38 16.27 9.29
CA ALA A 18 -21.15 15.51 9.44
C ALA A 18 -20.92 14.72 8.14
N LEU A 19 -19.96 15.19 7.34
CA LEU A 19 -19.49 14.48 6.16
C LEU A 19 -18.86 13.17 6.63
N ALA A 20 -19.62 12.08 6.59
CA ALA A 20 -19.09 10.74 6.74
C ALA A 20 -18.09 10.51 5.60
N SER A 21 -16.81 10.61 5.91
CA SER A 21 -15.76 10.21 4.97
C SER A 21 -16.02 8.74 4.59
N PRO A 22 -16.06 8.41 3.29
CA PRO A 22 -16.16 7.02 2.88
C PRO A 22 -14.93 6.31 3.45
N ALA A 23 -15.14 5.34 4.33
CA ALA A 23 -14.07 4.47 4.81
C ALA A 23 -13.41 3.84 3.60
N ALA A 24 -12.13 4.15 3.37
CA ALA A 24 -11.34 3.52 2.35
C ALA A 24 -11.49 2.01 2.50
N ALA A 25 -11.81 1.31 1.41
CA ALA A 25 -11.91 -0.14 1.42
C ALA A 25 -10.56 -0.70 1.88
N ALA A 26 -10.52 -1.29 3.08
CA ALA A 26 -9.28 -1.78 3.64
C ALA A 26 -8.84 -3.03 2.86
N ALA A 27 -7.61 -3.00 2.42
CA ALA A 27 -6.80 -4.18 2.13
C ALA A 27 -6.67 -5.05 3.38
N ALA A 28 -5.86 -6.11 3.36
CA ALA A 28 -5.53 -6.85 4.58
C ALA A 28 -5.74 -5.98 5.82
N GLU A 29 -6.67 -6.36 6.68
CA GLU A 29 -7.22 -5.45 7.72
C GLU A 29 -6.15 -5.12 8.76
N ILE A 30 -6.01 -3.85 9.10
CA ILE A 30 -5.08 -3.42 10.14
C ILE A 30 -5.66 -3.81 11.50
N VAL A 31 -4.95 -4.65 12.24
CA VAL A 31 -5.38 -5.10 13.57
C VAL A 31 -4.60 -4.44 14.70
N GLY A 32 -3.44 -3.85 14.41
CA GLY A 32 -2.63 -3.14 15.41
C GLY A 32 -1.51 -2.33 14.78
N ARG A 33 -0.80 -1.56 15.60
CA ARG A 33 0.38 -0.80 15.21
C ARG A 33 1.52 -1.02 16.20
N ASP A 34 2.76 -1.03 15.68
CA ASP A 34 3.98 -1.28 16.46
C ASP A 34 3.85 -2.49 17.40
N ALA A 35 3.19 -3.53 16.90
CA ALA A 35 2.88 -4.73 17.63
C ALA A 35 4.13 -5.57 17.89
N SER A 36 4.25 -6.08 19.12
CA SER A 36 5.27 -7.03 19.53
C SER A 36 4.64 -8.30 20.12
N ASN A 37 5.40 -9.38 20.27
CA ASN A 37 4.93 -10.66 20.78
C ASN A 37 3.67 -11.18 20.08
N VAL A 38 3.66 -11.04 18.74
CA VAL A 38 2.51 -11.35 17.91
C VAL A 38 2.33 -12.86 17.79
N ARG A 39 1.10 -13.32 17.99
CA ARG A 39 0.70 -14.72 17.80
C ARG A 39 -0.58 -14.78 16.98
N LEU A 40 -0.66 -15.79 16.14
CA LEU A 40 -1.81 -16.10 15.30
C LEU A 40 -2.30 -17.51 15.62
N SER A 41 -3.58 -17.66 15.73
CA SER A 41 -4.29 -18.94 15.86
C SER A 41 -5.56 -18.91 15.01
N ALA A 42 -6.06 -20.03 14.56
CA ALA A 42 -7.37 -20.14 13.94
C ALA A 42 -8.12 -21.35 14.48
N ASP A 43 -9.45 -21.25 14.57
CA ASP A 43 -10.31 -22.36 14.99
C ASP A 43 -10.93 -23.09 13.77
N ASP A 44 -11.67 -24.13 14.08
CA ASP A 44 -12.42 -24.94 13.11
C ASP A 44 -13.68 -24.23 12.57
N LYS A 45 -14.06 -23.09 13.15
CA LYS A 45 -15.20 -22.27 12.75
C LYS A 45 -14.84 -21.14 11.79
N GLY A 46 -13.59 -21.11 11.30
CA GLY A 46 -13.10 -20.10 10.37
C GLY A 46 -12.86 -18.73 11.01
N ARG A 47 -12.54 -18.70 12.31
CA ARG A 47 -12.15 -17.48 13.01
C ARG A 47 -10.65 -17.49 13.29
N ALA A 48 -10.00 -16.36 13.09
CA ALA A 48 -8.64 -16.14 13.58
C ALA A 48 -8.65 -15.40 14.90
N TYR A 49 -7.73 -15.77 15.75
CA TYR A 49 -7.39 -15.08 16.99
C TYR A 49 -5.97 -14.55 16.89
N VAL A 50 -5.82 -13.24 17.07
CA VAL A 50 -4.54 -12.54 17.07
C VAL A 50 -4.29 -11.97 18.45
N SER A 51 -3.16 -12.31 19.05
CA SER A 51 -2.70 -11.68 20.28
C SER A 51 -1.37 -10.98 20.05
N PHE A 52 -1.23 -9.80 20.65
CA PHE A 52 -0.01 -9.00 20.54
C PHE A 52 0.07 -7.99 21.69
N VAL A 53 1.22 -7.33 21.81
CA VAL A 53 1.42 -6.19 22.70
C VAL A 53 1.56 -4.94 21.87
N GLU A 54 0.73 -3.95 22.13
CA GLU A 54 0.77 -2.61 21.54
C GLU A 54 1.16 -1.60 22.62
N GLY A 55 2.34 -1.01 22.50
CA GLY A 55 2.96 -0.28 23.61
C GLY A 55 3.22 -1.22 24.80
N LYS A 56 2.51 -1.01 25.92
CA LYS A 56 2.58 -1.88 27.12
C LYS A 56 1.29 -2.69 27.34
N ARG A 57 0.35 -2.64 26.41
CA ARG A 57 -0.98 -3.24 26.60
C ARG A 57 -1.13 -4.52 25.79
N PRO A 58 -1.49 -5.64 26.39
CA PRO A 58 -1.88 -6.82 25.66
C PRO A 58 -3.18 -6.57 24.89
N ARG A 59 -3.22 -7.05 23.66
CA ARG A 59 -4.37 -6.97 22.74
C ARG A 59 -4.80 -8.37 22.36
N HIS A 60 -6.09 -8.55 22.26
CA HIS A 60 -6.74 -9.78 21.85
C HIS A 60 -7.78 -9.42 20.79
N VAL A 61 -7.59 -9.89 19.57
CA VAL A 61 -8.42 -9.53 18.42
C VAL A 61 -8.92 -10.78 17.74
N PHE A 62 -10.21 -10.83 17.45
CA PHE A 62 -10.80 -11.85 16.58
C PHE A 62 -11.09 -11.29 15.21
N ALA A 63 -10.78 -12.08 14.18
CA ALA A 63 -11.14 -11.80 12.80
C ALA A 63 -11.95 -12.97 12.24
N SER A 64 -13.00 -12.70 11.49
CA SER A 64 -13.85 -13.72 10.88
C SER A 64 -14.54 -13.22 9.60
N GLY A 65 -15.02 -14.14 8.80
CA GLY A 65 -16.05 -13.95 7.79
C GLY A 65 -15.61 -13.74 6.37
N ALA A 66 -14.40 -13.31 6.05
CA ALA A 66 -14.02 -13.03 4.67
C ALA A 66 -12.93 -14.00 4.17
N ILE A 67 -13.01 -14.39 2.92
CA ILE A 67 -11.97 -15.08 2.16
C ILE A 67 -11.85 -14.41 0.80
N ASN A 68 -10.64 -14.10 0.38
CA ASN A 68 -10.28 -13.51 -0.90
C ASN A 68 -10.90 -12.13 -1.18
N ALA A 69 -10.57 -11.61 -2.34
CA ALA A 69 -11.20 -10.43 -2.92
C ALA A 69 -12.33 -10.85 -3.87
N ARG A 70 -13.20 -9.92 -4.13
CA ARG A 70 -14.12 -9.97 -5.29
C ARG A 70 -13.60 -9.03 -6.36
N GLN A 71 -13.97 -9.30 -7.60
CA GLN A 71 -13.74 -8.33 -8.66
C GLN A 71 -14.38 -6.98 -8.29
N PRO A 72 -13.67 -5.85 -8.41
CA PRO A 72 -14.23 -4.56 -8.08
C PRO A 72 -15.36 -4.19 -9.04
N THR A 73 -16.48 -3.75 -8.47
CA THR A 73 -17.62 -3.20 -9.20
C THR A 73 -18.11 -1.95 -8.50
N THR A 74 -18.91 -1.14 -9.19
CA THR A 74 -19.52 0.07 -8.60
C THR A 74 -20.63 -0.26 -7.62
N THR A 75 -21.23 -1.44 -7.73
CA THR A 75 -22.44 -1.83 -6.99
C THR A 75 -22.16 -2.82 -5.86
N VAL A 76 -21.12 -3.65 -5.96
CA VAL A 76 -20.82 -4.69 -4.98
C VAL A 76 -19.59 -4.30 -4.16
N ARG A 77 -19.79 -4.14 -2.85
CA ARG A 77 -18.68 -3.84 -1.94
C ARG A 77 -17.69 -5.00 -1.87
N GLN A 78 -16.39 -4.67 -1.73
CA GLN A 78 -15.36 -5.65 -1.45
C GLN A 78 -15.63 -6.41 -0.14
N VAL A 79 -15.18 -7.64 -0.09
CA VAL A 79 -15.24 -8.46 1.13
C VAL A 79 -14.41 -7.83 2.24
N LYS A 80 -14.92 -7.93 3.46
CA LYS A 80 -14.27 -7.41 4.67
C LYS A 80 -14.39 -8.41 5.79
N PHE A 81 -13.45 -8.33 6.72
CA PHE A 81 -13.56 -9.02 7.98
C PHE A 81 -14.61 -8.39 8.89
N LYS A 82 -15.12 -9.24 9.80
CA LYS A 82 -15.68 -8.78 11.07
C LYS A 82 -14.55 -8.84 12.09
N ILE A 83 -14.11 -7.69 12.57
CA ILE A 83 -13.05 -7.58 13.56
C ILE A 83 -13.67 -7.27 14.92
N ASP A 84 -13.30 -8.05 15.91
CA ASP A 84 -13.66 -7.82 17.30
C ASP A 84 -12.39 -7.54 18.12
N TYR A 85 -12.24 -6.28 18.52
CA TYR A 85 -11.12 -5.81 19.35
C TYR A 85 -11.35 -6.05 20.85
N SER A 86 -12.51 -6.54 21.25
CA SER A 86 -12.79 -6.87 22.65
C SER A 86 -12.18 -8.21 23.08
N GLY A 87 -11.69 -9.00 22.13
CA GLY A 87 -11.23 -10.36 22.38
C GLY A 87 -12.35 -11.31 22.77
N GLY A 88 -13.57 -11.08 22.22
CA GLY A 88 -14.74 -11.89 22.55
C GLY A 88 -15.16 -11.77 24.01
N ARG A 89 -14.88 -10.63 24.66
CA ARG A 89 -15.14 -10.43 26.10
C ARG A 89 -14.56 -11.52 27.00
N GLY A 90 -13.38 -12.03 26.62
CA GLY A 90 -12.67 -13.08 27.37
C GLY A 90 -12.76 -14.48 26.75
N GLU A 91 -13.47 -14.66 25.64
CA GLU A 91 -13.54 -15.93 24.89
C GLU A 91 -12.14 -16.42 24.45
N TRP A 92 -11.20 -15.50 24.21
CA TRP A 92 -9.82 -15.79 23.86
C TRP A 92 -9.13 -16.76 24.83
N LYS A 93 -9.54 -16.81 26.11
CA LYS A 93 -8.99 -17.74 27.12
C LYS A 93 -9.33 -19.20 26.85
N ARG A 94 -10.37 -19.44 26.07
CA ARG A 94 -10.87 -20.80 25.73
C ARG A 94 -10.71 -21.12 24.24
N PHE A 95 -10.01 -20.25 23.51
CA PHE A 95 -9.84 -20.42 22.07
C PHE A 95 -9.00 -21.65 21.76
N LYS A 96 -9.55 -22.56 20.96
CA LYS A 96 -8.87 -23.78 20.53
C LYS A 96 -8.20 -23.52 19.20
N ASN A 97 -6.88 -23.55 19.17
CA ASN A 97 -6.12 -23.43 17.96
C ASN A 97 -6.13 -24.76 17.18
N THR A 98 -6.59 -24.72 15.94
CA THR A 98 -6.57 -25.85 14.99
C THR A 98 -5.66 -25.59 13.80
N CYS A 99 -4.92 -24.48 13.80
CA CYS A 99 -3.97 -24.12 12.75
C CYS A 99 -2.91 -25.22 12.55
N LYS A 100 -2.70 -25.57 11.30
CA LYS A 100 -1.56 -26.38 10.85
C LYS A 100 -0.41 -25.43 10.42
N PRO A 101 0.83 -25.93 10.36
CA PRO A 101 1.94 -25.17 9.79
C PRO A 101 1.60 -24.61 8.42
N TYR A 102 2.07 -23.41 8.14
CA TYR A 102 1.90 -22.75 6.85
C TYR A 102 2.72 -23.46 5.77
N ASP A 103 2.08 -23.85 4.69
CA ASP A 103 2.68 -24.52 3.52
C ASP A 103 2.39 -23.77 2.21
N GLY A 104 1.96 -22.50 2.30
CA GLY A 104 1.63 -21.66 1.16
C GLY A 104 2.84 -20.90 0.58
N PRO A 105 2.60 -20.02 -0.40
CA PRO A 105 3.66 -19.23 -1.02
C PRO A 105 4.32 -18.26 -0.01
N PRO A 106 5.62 -17.89 -0.24
CA PRO A 106 6.31 -16.95 0.63
C PRO A 106 5.57 -15.61 0.70
N LEU A 107 5.50 -15.04 1.90
CA LEU A 107 4.84 -13.77 2.17
C LEU A 107 5.85 -12.67 2.47
N ALA A 108 5.68 -11.51 1.86
CA ALA A 108 6.44 -10.32 2.19
C ALA A 108 6.11 -9.83 3.61
N SER A 109 7.09 -9.26 4.30
CA SER A 109 6.89 -8.68 5.65
C SER A 109 6.20 -9.64 6.65
N PHE A 110 6.51 -10.90 6.54
CA PHE A 110 5.94 -12.01 7.29
C PHE A 110 6.11 -11.85 8.81
N VAL A 111 5.05 -12.16 9.53
CA VAL A 111 5.04 -12.23 11.01
C VAL A 111 4.62 -13.62 11.47
N ALA A 112 3.48 -14.08 11.01
CA ALA A 112 2.96 -15.41 11.30
C ALA A 112 1.97 -15.83 10.21
N ALA A 113 1.90 -17.11 9.93
CA ALA A 113 0.84 -17.68 9.09
C ALA A 113 0.54 -19.11 9.48
N CYS A 114 -0.65 -19.56 9.13
CA CYS A 114 -1.07 -20.93 9.32
C CYS A 114 -2.12 -21.38 8.28
N LYS A 115 -2.26 -22.68 8.14
CA LYS A 115 -3.30 -23.31 7.34
C LYS A 115 -4.47 -23.68 8.22
N ALA A 116 -5.64 -23.16 7.93
CA ALA A 116 -6.87 -23.50 8.62
C ALA A 116 -7.38 -24.91 8.23
N SER A 117 -8.29 -25.44 9.03
CA SER A 117 -8.86 -26.79 8.81
C SER A 117 -9.63 -26.93 7.49
N ASP A 118 -10.18 -25.84 6.98
CA ASP A 118 -10.89 -25.78 5.69
C ASP A 118 -9.96 -25.64 4.47
N GLY A 119 -8.63 -25.61 4.69
CA GLY A 119 -7.61 -25.45 3.67
C GLY A 119 -7.33 -24.02 3.25
N SER A 120 -7.96 -23.02 3.86
CA SER A 120 -7.60 -21.63 3.70
C SER A 120 -6.37 -21.25 4.51
N TYR A 121 -5.82 -20.08 4.26
CA TYR A 121 -4.66 -19.55 4.96
C TYR A 121 -5.01 -18.28 5.71
N TRP A 122 -4.52 -18.20 6.94
CA TRP A 122 -4.47 -16.96 7.71
C TRP A 122 -3.03 -16.48 7.79
N ALA A 123 -2.81 -15.18 7.66
CA ALA A 123 -1.49 -14.61 7.83
C ALA A 123 -1.55 -13.24 8.51
N LEU A 124 -0.43 -12.93 9.14
CA LEU A 124 -0.10 -11.63 9.67
C LEU A 124 1.16 -11.12 8.98
N GLN A 125 1.06 -9.91 8.46
CA GLN A 125 2.17 -9.17 7.86
C GLN A 125 2.36 -7.85 8.61
N SER A 126 3.61 -7.41 8.76
CA SER A 126 3.88 -6.13 9.43
C SER A 126 4.87 -5.31 8.62
N TRP A 127 4.41 -4.17 8.11
CA TRP A 127 5.24 -3.25 7.36
C TRP A 127 4.86 -1.79 7.63
N GLN A 128 5.80 -0.91 7.36
CA GLN A 128 5.60 0.52 7.50
C GLN A 128 5.02 1.06 6.19
N ARG A 129 3.85 1.68 6.28
CA ARG A 129 3.21 2.31 5.13
C ARG A 129 3.86 3.65 4.83
N MET A 130 4.31 3.82 3.59
CA MET A 130 4.81 5.07 3.07
C MET A 130 3.84 5.57 2.00
N LEU A 131 3.36 6.78 2.13
CA LEU A 131 2.50 7.37 1.12
C LEU A 131 3.32 7.66 -0.14
N PRO A 132 2.83 7.33 -1.34
CA PRO A 132 3.50 7.67 -2.58
C PRO A 132 3.63 9.19 -2.68
N ASN A 133 4.72 9.66 -3.26
CA ASN A 133 4.82 11.04 -3.65
C ASN A 133 4.04 11.24 -4.96
N VAL A 134 3.00 12.02 -4.90
CA VAL A 134 2.20 12.36 -6.09
C VAL A 134 2.71 13.63 -6.78
N GLY A 135 3.98 13.96 -6.62
CA GLY A 135 4.64 15.07 -7.30
C GLY A 135 4.57 16.41 -6.60
N TYR A 136 3.67 16.62 -5.65
CA TYR A 136 3.45 17.95 -5.06
C TYR A 136 3.99 18.12 -3.65
N LEU A 137 4.11 17.03 -2.89
CA LEU A 137 4.48 17.10 -1.48
C LEU A 137 5.49 15.98 -1.12
N PRO A 138 6.76 16.11 -1.51
CA PRO A 138 7.79 15.11 -1.21
C PRO A 138 8.07 14.96 0.29
N TRP A 139 7.60 15.89 1.09
CA TRP A 139 7.80 15.98 2.55
C TRP A 139 6.56 15.62 3.37
N LEU A 140 5.58 14.95 2.81
CA LEU A 140 4.48 14.42 3.60
C LEU A 140 5.01 13.57 4.75
N PRO A 141 4.40 13.67 5.95
CA PRO A 141 4.89 12.96 7.11
C PRO A 141 5.03 11.46 6.83
N ILE A 142 6.20 10.93 7.16
CA ILE A 142 6.44 9.51 7.11
C ILE A 142 5.61 8.86 8.21
N GLN A 143 4.82 7.86 7.86
CA GLN A 143 4.16 7.05 8.86
C GLN A 143 5.20 6.19 9.58
N ARG A 144 5.49 6.51 10.83
CA ARG A 144 6.52 5.82 11.62
C ARG A 144 6.06 4.44 12.09
N ALA A 145 4.79 4.30 12.37
CA ALA A 145 4.25 3.07 12.90
C ALA A 145 4.27 1.93 11.86
N ARG A 146 4.65 0.75 12.30
CA ARG A 146 4.47 -0.48 11.54
C ARG A 146 3.04 -0.97 11.74
N GLU A 147 2.33 -1.20 10.64
CA GLU A 147 0.97 -1.72 10.68
C GLU A 147 0.99 -3.25 10.69
N LEU A 148 0.33 -3.84 11.68
CA LEU A 148 0.06 -5.28 11.72
C LEU A 148 -1.24 -5.54 10.99
N ARG A 149 -1.17 -6.37 9.94
CA ARG A 149 -2.28 -6.64 9.02
C ARG A 149 -2.62 -8.11 9.02
N VAL A 150 -3.91 -8.42 9.03
CA VAL A 150 -4.43 -9.78 8.93
C VAL A 150 -4.99 -10.06 7.54
N SER A 151 -4.70 -11.23 7.01
CA SER A 151 -5.18 -11.72 5.72
C SER A 151 -5.80 -13.09 5.85
N HIS A 152 -6.78 -13.40 4.97
CA HIS A 152 -7.44 -14.70 4.89
C HIS A 152 -7.74 -15.04 3.44
N TRP A 153 -7.10 -16.09 2.92
CA TRP A 153 -7.24 -16.40 1.50
C TRP A 153 -7.12 -17.90 1.20
N ARG A 154 -7.50 -18.21 -0.03
CA ARG A 154 -7.28 -19.52 -0.67
C ARG A 154 -6.82 -19.27 -2.10
N GLY A 155 -5.92 -20.11 -2.59
CA GLY A 155 -5.41 -19.98 -3.96
C GLY A 155 -4.24 -19.00 -4.11
N PRO A 156 -4.06 -18.38 -5.29
CA PRO A 156 -2.90 -17.57 -5.60
C PRO A 156 -2.89 -16.23 -4.86
N LEU A 157 -1.70 -15.68 -4.72
CA LEU A 157 -1.48 -14.29 -4.30
C LEU A 157 -1.64 -13.33 -5.48
N ALA A 158 -1.69 -12.04 -5.17
CA ALA A 158 -1.52 -11.00 -6.19
C ALA A 158 -0.15 -11.15 -6.86
N LYS A 159 -0.09 -10.86 -8.16
CA LYS A 159 1.14 -10.89 -8.95
C LYS A 159 1.65 -9.47 -9.12
N LEU A 160 2.92 -9.26 -8.77
CA LEU A 160 3.62 -8.00 -8.92
C LEU A 160 4.83 -8.20 -9.83
N GLU A 161 4.79 -7.59 -11.01
CA GLU A 161 5.88 -7.57 -11.97
C GLU A 161 6.55 -6.21 -11.89
N VAL A 162 7.88 -6.19 -11.67
CA VAL A 162 8.64 -4.96 -11.46
C VAL A 162 9.93 -5.00 -12.25
N TYR A 163 10.24 -3.89 -12.87
CA TYR A 163 11.45 -3.64 -13.67
C TYR A 163 12.07 -2.31 -13.23
N GLN A 164 13.36 -2.17 -13.46
CA GLN A 164 14.12 -0.96 -13.14
C GLN A 164 14.92 -0.50 -14.35
N GLY A 165 15.02 0.79 -14.54
CA GLY A 165 15.80 1.44 -15.56
C GLY A 165 16.13 2.88 -15.21
N TRP A 166 16.60 3.64 -16.20
CA TRP A 166 16.73 5.08 -16.12
C TRP A 166 15.85 5.71 -17.20
N VAL A 167 15.44 6.95 -16.97
CA VAL A 167 14.62 7.72 -17.90
C VAL A 167 15.18 9.12 -18.09
N TYR A 168 14.73 9.78 -19.15
CA TYR A 168 15.17 11.13 -19.54
C TYR A 168 16.70 11.26 -19.65
N GLY A 169 17.34 10.32 -20.34
CA GLY A 169 18.78 10.32 -20.53
C GLY A 169 19.57 10.08 -19.24
N GLY A 170 19.04 9.28 -18.36
CA GLY A 170 19.71 8.94 -17.09
C GLY A 170 19.48 9.92 -15.94
N ARG A 171 18.63 10.94 -16.12
CA ARG A 171 18.36 11.93 -15.09
C ARG A 171 17.60 11.37 -13.89
N PHE A 172 16.80 10.34 -14.12
CA PHE A 172 16.00 9.70 -13.10
C PHE A 172 16.20 8.21 -13.15
N GLU A 173 16.22 7.61 -11.97
CA GLU A 173 16.02 6.18 -11.83
C GLU A 173 14.52 5.91 -11.82
N GLU A 174 14.11 4.83 -12.46
CA GLU A 174 12.72 4.44 -12.62
C GLU A 174 12.48 3.01 -12.16
N ILE A 175 11.34 2.82 -11.51
CA ILE A 175 10.72 1.52 -11.27
C ILE A 175 9.37 1.52 -11.97
N PHE A 176 9.15 0.53 -12.82
CA PHE A 176 7.89 0.35 -13.53
C PHE A 176 7.44 -1.10 -13.50
N GLY A 177 6.18 -1.34 -13.79
CA GLY A 177 5.65 -2.69 -13.78
C GLY A 177 4.14 -2.76 -13.80
N ARG A 178 3.63 -3.88 -13.36
CA ARG A 178 2.21 -4.16 -13.32
C ARG A 178 1.84 -4.98 -12.08
N ALA A 179 0.67 -4.68 -11.51
CA ALA A 179 0.10 -5.44 -10.41
C ALA A 179 -1.26 -6.03 -10.83
N THR A 180 -1.43 -7.34 -10.65
CA THR A 180 -2.66 -8.05 -11.01
C THR A 180 -3.06 -9.07 -9.95
N TYR A 181 -4.35 -9.36 -9.90
CA TYR A 181 -4.90 -10.44 -9.09
C TYR A 181 -5.98 -11.18 -9.89
N MET A 182 -5.82 -12.49 -10.05
CA MET A 182 -6.72 -13.32 -10.87
C MET A 182 -6.95 -12.75 -12.28
N GLY A 183 -5.87 -12.24 -12.91
CA GLY A 183 -5.91 -11.63 -14.24
C GLY A 183 -6.44 -10.20 -14.31
N GLN A 184 -6.94 -9.65 -13.20
CA GLN A 184 -7.47 -8.29 -13.15
C GLN A 184 -6.42 -7.31 -12.62
N ALA A 185 -6.39 -6.10 -13.19
CA ALA A 185 -5.53 -5.03 -12.71
C ALA A 185 -5.86 -4.66 -11.26
N ILE A 186 -4.83 -4.59 -10.39
CA ILE A 186 -4.98 -4.08 -9.03
C ILE A 186 -4.85 -2.56 -9.02
N HIS A 187 -4.00 -2.04 -9.88
CA HIS A 187 -3.73 -0.62 -10.03
C HIS A 187 -4.35 -0.10 -11.32
N GLY A 188 -5.54 0.42 -11.21
CA GLY A 188 -6.09 1.32 -12.18
C GLY A 188 -5.91 2.76 -11.68
N TYR A 189 -5.71 3.70 -12.56
CA TYR A 189 -5.75 5.10 -12.21
C TYR A 189 -7.20 5.60 -12.27
N HIS A 190 -7.76 5.94 -11.14
CA HIS A 190 -8.90 6.82 -11.04
C HIS A 190 -8.71 7.76 -9.86
N THR A 191 -9.31 8.90 -9.96
CA THR A 191 -9.13 9.97 -8.99
C THR A 191 -10.25 9.91 -7.96
N GLY A 192 -9.90 9.77 -6.71
CA GLY A 192 -10.82 9.93 -5.59
C GLY A 192 -11.18 11.40 -5.36
N ARG A 193 -12.01 11.69 -4.37
CA ARG A 193 -12.28 13.06 -3.94
C ARG A 193 -10.98 13.74 -3.55
N GLY A 194 -10.73 14.93 -4.07
CA GLY A 194 -9.51 15.70 -3.83
C GLY A 194 -8.31 15.32 -4.71
N GLY A 195 -8.53 14.63 -5.82
CA GLY A 195 -7.47 14.38 -6.80
C GLY A 195 -6.48 13.27 -6.42
N VAL A 196 -6.79 12.46 -5.40
CA VAL A 196 -5.92 11.38 -4.94
C VAL A 196 -6.02 10.19 -5.90
N PRO A 197 -4.90 9.70 -6.48
CA PRO A 197 -4.92 8.52 -7.34
C PRO A 197 -5.15 7.25 -6.53
N LEU A 198 -6.04 6.40 -7.00
CA LEU A 198 -6.42 5.15 -6.34
C LEU A 198 -6.34 3.98 -7.31
N ASP A 199 -6.08 2.79 -6.82
CA ASP A 199 -6.20 1.56 -7.58
C ASP A 199 -7.67 1.15 -7.80
N SER A 200 -7.88 0.10 -8.58
CA SER A 200 -9.23 -0.43 -8.86
C SER A 200 -9.96 -0.91 -7.60
N TYR A 201 -9.28 -1.09 -6.50
CA TYR A 201 -9.84 -1.44 -5.19
C TYR A 201 -9.90 -0.25 -4.21
N GLY A 202 -9.61 0.97 -4.69
CA GLY A 202 -9.63 2.18 -3.88
C GLY A 202 -8.40 2.39 -3.00
N ARG A 203 -7.22 1.92 -3.41
CA ARG A 203 -5.99 1.94 -2.62
C ARG A 203 -4.82 2.51 -3.39
N LEU A 204 -3.76 2.84 -2.65
CA LEU A 204 -2.52 3.39 -3.18
C LEU A 204 -1.43 2.32 -3.25
N ILE A 205 -0.48 2.49 -4.17
CA ILE A 205 0.82 1.84 -4.13
C ILE A 205 1.69 2.56 -3.10
N TYR A 206 2.44 1.79 -2.33
CA TYR A 206 3.38 2.32 -1.36
C TYR A 206 4.81 2.06 -1.84
N VAL A 207 5.57 3.14 -2.01
CA VAL A 207 6.96 3.10 -2.45
C VAL A 207 7.84 3.76 -1.41
N ASP A 208 8.92 3.10 -1.07
CA ASP A 208 9.91 3.63 -0.14
C ASP A 208 11.33 3.16 -0.52
N THR A 209 12.30 3.90 -0.03
CA THR A 209 13.72 3.65 -0.24
C THR A 209 14.41 3.38 1.09
N PHE A 210 15.37 2.49 1.06
CA PHE A 210 16.20 2.18 2.22
C PHE A 210 17.47 3.02 2.18
N ASN A 211 17.86 3.53 3.35
CA ASN A 211 19.08 4.33 3.53
C ASN A 211 19.11 5.60 2.67
N SER A 212 17.97 6.26 2.57
CA SER A 212 17.87 7.56 1.92
C SER A 212 18.62 8.65 2.70
N GLN A 213 18.80 9.80 2.08
CA GLN A 213 19.37 10.97 2.75
C GLN A 213 18.54 11.48 3.95
N TYR A 214 17.32 11.05 4.08
CA TYR A 214 16.49 11.34 5.26
C TYR A 214 16.90 10.53 6.51
N GLY A 215 17.94 9.70 6.40
CA GLY A 215 18.49 8.89 7.46
C GLY A 215 18.39 7.39 7.18
N ARG A 216 18.85 6.59 8.14
CA ARG A 216 18.81 5.12 8.00
C ARG A 216 17.38 4.58 8.09
N GLY A 217 17.15 3.51 7.38
CA GLY A 217 15.88 2.81 7.32
C GLY A 217 15.04 3.18 6.11
N TRP A 218 13.86 2.58 6.02
CA TRP A 218 12.97 2.82 4.90
C TRP A 218 12.35 4.21 4.98
N ARG A 219 12.48 4.97 3.91
CA ARG A 219 11.99 6.34 3.76
C ARG A 219 11.39 6.51 2.38
N ARG A 220 10.51 7.48 2.27
CA ARG A 220 10.03 7.92 0.97
C ARG A 220 11.00 8.91 0.36
N GLU A 221 11.35 8.68 -0.88
CA GLU A 221 12.14 9.62 -1.68
C GLU A 221 11.26 10.57 -2.49
N ASN A 222 11.86 11.61 -3.02
CA ASN A 222 11.24 12.42 -4.05
C ASN A 222 11.00 11.56 -5.28
N SER A 223 9.75 11.52 -5.71
CA SER A 223 9.36 10.73 -6.87
C SER A 223 8.16 11.34 -7.56
N PHE A 224 8.01 11.04 -8.81
CA PHE A 224 6.74 11.17 -9.53
C PHE A 224 6.17 9.77 -9.79
N VAL A 225 4.86 9.71 -9.94
CA VAL A 225 4.16 8.46 -10.15
C VAL A 225 3.13 8.60 -11.25
N ALA A 226 3.08 7.61 -12.12
CA ALA A 226 1.98 7.40 -13.04
C ALA A 226 1.49 5.97 -12.90
N HIS A 227 0.19 5.78 -12.86
CA HIS A 227 -0.45 4.47 -12.95
C HIS A 227 -1.83 4.61 -13.60
N ASN A 228 -2.30 3.54 -14.18
CA ASN A 228 -3.42 3.57 -15.09
C ASN A 228 -4.33 2.35 -14.95
N PRO A 229 -5.48 2.34 -15.65
CA PRO A 229 -6.47 1.27 -15.55
C PRO A 229 -5.97 -0.12 -15.92
N SER A 230 -4.90 -0.23 -16.69
CA SER A 230 -4.30 -1.53 -17.06
C SER A 230 -3.56 -2.24 -15.91
N GLY A 231 -3.35 -1.54 -14.80
CA GLY A 231 -2.53 -1.98 -13.67
C GLY A 231 -1.05 -1.68 -13.83
N MET A 232 -0.63 -1.05 -14.92
CA MET A 232 0.73 -0.53 -15.07
C MET A 232 0.97 0.65 -14.15
N PHE A 233 2.18 0.75 -13.66
CA PHE A 233 2.68 1.87 -12.88
C PHE A 233 4.11 2.22 -13.29
N CYS A 234 4.47 3.49 -13.13
CA CYS A 234 5.83 4.00 -13.26
C CYS A 234 6.13 4.94 -12.11
N TYR A 235 7.28 4.76 -11.49
CA TYR A 235 7.80 5.64 -10.45
C TYR A 235 9.18 6.12 -10.85
N GLY A 236 9.31 7.41 -11.14
CA GLY A 236 10.59 8.06 -11.37
C GLY A 236 11.11 8.66 -10.07
N PHE A 237 12.36 8.42 -9.76
CA PHE A 237 13.05 8.95 -8.60
C PHE A 237 14.07 10.00 -9.05
N TYR A 238 14.30 11.02 -8.24
CA TYR A 238 15.29 12.07 -8.46
C TYR A 238 16.54 11.81 -7.63
N PRO A 239 17.36 10.79 -7.97
CA PRO A 239 18.44 10.40 -7.10
C PRO A 239 19.62 11.37 -7.11
N TYR A 240 19.87 12.07 -8.24
CA TYR A 240 21.15 12.70 -8.47
C TYR A 240 21.12 14.16 -8.90
N ALA A 241 19.99 14.69 -9.28
CA ALA A 241 19.96 16.04 -9.81
C ALA A 241 18.90 16.92 -9.16
N THR A 242 19.27 18.14 -8.91
CA THR A 242 18.34 19.21 -8.76
C THR A 242 17.68 19.44 -10.09
N TYR A 243 16.49 18.91 -10.29
CA TYR A 243 15.74 19.18 -11.51
C TYR A 243 15.35 20.67 -11.57
N PRO A 244 15.72 21.39 -12.65
CA PRO A 244 15.31 22.79 -12.82
C PRO A 244 13.77 22.87 -12.80
N GLY A 245 13.23 23.68 -11.88
CA GLY A 245 11.78 23.83 -11.72
C GLY A 245 11.15 22.99 -10.61
N TYR A 246 11.86 22.05 -10.03
CA TYR A 246 11.40 21.41 -8.80
C TYR A 246 11.53 22.40 -7.63
N PRO A 247 10.54 22.51 -6.72
CA PRO A 247 10.59 23.52 -5.69
C PRO A 247 11.77 23.31 -4.75
N GLN A 248 12.86 23.95 -5.04
CA GLN A 248 14.11 23.94 -4.25
C GLN A 248 14.01 24.85 -3.03
N ARG A 249 12.93 24.78 -2.29
CA ARG A 249 12.71 25.75 -1.21
C ARG A 249 13.44 25.47 0.10
N ARG A 250 14.20 24.38 0.19
CA ARG A 250 14.99 24.08 1.39
C ARG A 250 16.37 23.58 1.03
N LYS A 251 17.40 24.03 1.76
CA LYS A 251 18.79 23.56 1.64
C LYS A 251 18.96 22.08 2.04
N ASP A 252 18.00 21.55 2.78
CA ASP A 252 17.90 20.18 3.26
C ASP A 252 17.14 19.24 2.31
N LYS A 253 16.98 19.66 1.09
CA LYS A 253 16.44 18.81 0.05
C LYS A 253 17.40 17.79 -0.38
N LEU A 254 17.03 16.79 0.02
CA LEU A 254 17.74 15.60 -0.06
C LEU A 254 17.37 14.91 -1.34
N ILE A 255 18.36 14.84 -2.19
CA ILE A 255 18.33 13.99 -3.35
C ILE A 255 18.47 12.59 -2.81
N GLY A 256 17.45 11.78 -3.01
CA GLY A 256 17.49 10.41 -2.55
C GLY A 256 18.57 9.61 -3.27
N THR A 257 19.39 8.95 -2.51
CA THR A 257 20.36 7.96 -3.00
C THR A 257 20.09 6.64 -2.29
N GLY A 258 18.84 6.19 -2.33
CA GLY A 258 18.45 4.96 -1.67
C GLY A 258 19.27 3.77 -2.15
N GLU A 259 19.78 2.97 -1.22
CA GLU A 259 20.50 1.75 -1.57
C GLU A 259 19.57 0.68 -2.14
N ARG A 260 18.32 0.69 -1.69
CA ARG A 260 17.27 -0.25 -2.12
C ARG A 260 15.93 0.45 -2.19
N TYR A 261 15.12 -0.02 -3.10
CA TYR A 261 13.72 0.39 -3.23
C TYR A 261 12.81 -0.75 -2.83
N ARG A 262 11.74 -0.42 -2.14
CA ARG A 262 10.65 -1.33 -1.87
C ARG A 262 9.36 -0.79 -2.43
N LEU A 263 8.66 -1.62 -3.17
CA LEU A 263 7.33 -1.35 -3.67
C LEU A 263 6.39 -2.35 -3.02
N THR A 264 5.38 -1.85 -2.32
CA THR A 264 4.39 -2.69 -1.66
C THR A 264 3.01 -2.39 -2.21
N VAL A 265 2.34 -3.44 -2.63
CA VAL A 265 0.96 -3.41 -3.08
C VAL A 265 0.12 -4.09 -2.03
N SER A 266 -0.82 -3.37 -1.48
CA SER A 266 -1.79 -3.96 -0.56
C SER A 266 -2.61 -5.01 -1.27
N GLY A 267 -2.71 -6.20 -0.69
CA GLY A 267 -3.49 -7.29 -1.25
C GLY A 267 -4.96 -6.91 -1.45
N PRO A 268 -5.60 -7.32 -2.55
CA PRO A 268 -7.00 -7.00 -2.79
C PRO A 268 -7.93 -7.68 -1.78
N GLY A 269 -8.92 -6.95 -1.30
CA GLY A 269 -9.88 -7.44 -0.30
C GLY A 269 -9.19 -7.82 1.00
N VAL A 270 -9.18 -9.09 1.32
CA VAL A 270 -8.57 -9.65 2.54
C VAL A 270 -7.37 -10.55 2.24
N THR A 271 -6.81 -10.44 1.05
CA THR A 271 -5.64 -11.23 0.65
C THR A 271 -4.34 -10.58 1.15
N PRO A 272 -3.23 -11.33 1.18
CA PRO A 272 -1.94 -10.82 1.60
C PRO A 272 -1.42 -9.68 0.72
N ASP A 273 -0.67 -8.78 1.36
CA ASP A 273 0.10 -7.75 0.68
C ASP A 273 1.30 -8.38 -0.02
N VAL A 274 1.65 -7.85 -1.20
CA VAL A 274 2.80 -8.28 -1.98
C VAL A 274 3.81 -7.15 -2.07
N SER A 275 5.08 -7.49 -2.05
CA SER A 275 6.16 -6.51 -2.14
C SER A 275 7.24 -6.99 -3.09
N TRP A 276 7.89 -6.02 -3.71
CA TRP A 276 9.13 -6.19 -4.41
C TRP A 276 10.23 -5.34 -3.74
N VAL A 277 11.44 -5.84 -3.72
CA VAL A 277 12.63 -5.12 -3.23
C VAL A 277 13.72 -5.26 -4.27
N GLY A 278 14.30 -4.13 -4.68
CA GLY A 278 15.43 -4.08 -5.61
C GLY A 278 16.52 -3.14 -5.12
N SER A 279 17.75 -3.32 -5.62
CA SER A 279 18.84 -2.39 -5.36
C SER A 279 18.67 -1.14 -6.20
N GLY A 280 19.12 0.01 -5.69
CA GLY A 280 19.27 1.23 -6.49
C GLY A 280 20.27 1.00 -7.64
N LEU A 281 20.03 1.61 -8.76
CA LEU A 281 20.86 1.47 -9.96
C LEU A 281 22.09 2.40 -9.95
N GLY A 282 22.00 3.47 -9.18
CA GLY A 282 23.04 4.50 -9.19
C GLY A 282 22.95 5.44 -10.40
N ALA A 283 23.92 6.33 -10.48
CA ALA A 283 23.99 7.29 -11.59
C ALA A 283 24.15 6.59 -12.94
N TYR A 284 23.42 7.03 -13.94
CA TYR A 284 23.57 6.55 -15.29
C TYR A 284 24.88 7.04 -15.89
N ASP A 285 25.66 6.13 -16.45
CA ASP A 285 26.87 6.43 -17.22
C ASP A 285 26.67 5.91 -18.64
N PRO A 286 26.53 6.79 -19.65
CA PRO A 286 26.33 6.39 -21.03
C PRO A 286 27.55 5.71 -21.65
N ALA A 287 28.75 5.88 -21.08
CA ALA A 287 29.95 5.20 -21.52
C ALA A 287 30.04 3.76 -20.99
N ASN A 288 29.22 3.40 -20.00
CA ASN A 288 29.16 2.06 -19.44
C ASN A 288 28.22 1.17 -20.26
N ALA A 289 28.79 0.21 -20.97
CA ALA A 289 28.03 -0.71 -21.83
C ALA A 289 26.93 -1.48 -21.07
N ALA A 290 27.15 -1.83 -19.80
CA ALA A 290 26.14 -2.51 -18.99
C ALA A 290 24.96 -1.58 -18.65
N HIS A 291 25.21 -0.29 -18.41
CA HIS A 291 24.15 0.69 -18.22
C HIS A 291 23.33 0.89 -19.49
N ALA A 292 24.01 1.02 -20.65
CA ALA A 292 23.35 1.16 -21.93
C ALA A 292 22.49 -0.06 -22.28
N ALA A 293 22.99 -1.27 -22.06
CA ALA A 293 22.24 -2.50 -22.25
C ALA A 293 21.00 -2.55 -21.36
N ARG A 294 21.15 -2.30 -20.07
CA ARG A 294 20.02 -2.26 -19.11
C ARG A 294 18.96 -1.22 -19.50
N GLN A 295 19.40 -0.05 -19.95
CA GLN A 295 18.51 0.99 -20.44
C GLN A 295 17.70 0.51 -21.65
N SER A 296 18.37 -0.10 -22.61
CA SER A 296 17.73 -0.67 -23.81
C SER A 296 16.69 -1.74 -23.45
N ASP A 297 17.05 -2.66 -22.54
CA ASP A 297 16.16 -3.72 -22.07
C ASP A 297 14.94 -3.15 -21.33
N ALA A 298 15.15 -2.16 -20.46
CA ALA A 298 14.07 -1.48 -19.77
C ALA A 298 13.11 -0.80 -20.77
N HIS A 299 13.63 -0.08 -21.75
CA HIS A 299 12.81 0.54 -22.80
C HIS A 299 12.04 -0.47 -23.64
N ALA A 300 12.68 -1.58 -24.00
CA ALA A 300 12.01 -2.65 -24.73
C ALA A 300 10.85 -3.23 -23.89
N LYS A 301 11.08 -3.43 -22.61
CA LYS A 301 10.08 -3.97 -21.68
C LYS A 301 8.91 -3.01 -21.45
N VAL A 302 9.18 -1.72 -21.31
CA VAL A 302 8.10 -0.70 -21.22
C VAL A 302 7.24 -0.71 -22.46
N ARG A 303 7.85 -0.73 -23.66
CA ARG A 303 7.11 -0.78 -24.93
C ARG A 303 6.28 -2.05 -25.08
N GLU A 304 6.84 -3.21 -24.71
CA GLU A 304 6.11 -4.49 -24.70
C GLU A 304 4.87 -4.41 -23.80
N MET A 305 5.04 -3.93 -22.59
CA MET A 305 3.95 -3.81 -21.62
C MET A 305 2.92 -2.77 -22.07
N ALA A 306 3.35 -1.62 -22.56
CA ALA A 306 2.46 -0.58 -23.07
C ALA A 306 1.62 -1.06 -24.25
N ALA A 307 2.22 -1.78 -25.20
CA ALA A 307 1.51 -2.37 -26.32
C ALA A 307 0.52 -3.46 -25.90
N ALA A 308 0.93 -4.34 -24.98
CA ALA A 308 0.10 -5.45 -24.51
C ALA A 308 -1.13 -5.00 -23.71
N TYR A 309 -1.04 -3.85 -23.03
CA TYR A 309 -2.09 -3.36 -22.13
C TYR A 309 -2.75 -2.05 -22.60
N GLY A 310 -2.40 -1.57 -23.78
CA GLY A 310 -2.97 -0.34 -24.33
C GLY A 310 -2.61 0.93 -23.57
N ASP A 311 -1.44 0.94 -22.95
CA ASP A 311 -1.02 1.99 -22.02
C ASP A 311 0.20 2.75 -22.54
N GLN A 312 0.05 4.07 -22.65
CA GLN A 312 1.06 4.97 -23.18
C GLN A 312 1.72 5.84 -22.08
N GLN A 313 1.24 5.80 -20.85
CA GLN A 313 1.70 6.75 -19.82
C GLN A 313 3.11 6.49 -19.33
N CYS A 314 3.56 5.24 -19.37
CA CYS A 314 4.94 4.87 -19.04
C CYS A 314 5.90 4.88 -20.25
N GLY A 315 5.44 5.25 -21.41
CA GLY A 315 6.18 5.13 -22.69
C GLY A 315 7.02 6.35 -23.08
N HIS A 316 7.17 7.32 -22.21
CA HIS A 316 7.92 8.54 -22.50
C HIS A 316 9.37 8.42 -22.03
N HIS A 317 10.19 7.76 -22.83
CA HIS A 317 11.63 7.56 -22.51
C HIS A 317 12.52 8.03 -23.64
#